data_4325b4a9e67f8c88fef12f819093e731
#
_entry.id   4325b4a9e67f8c88fef12f819093e731
#
_cell.length_a   1.000
_cell.length_b   1.000
_cell.length_c   1.000
_cell.angle_alpha   90.00
_cell.angle_beta   90.00
_cell.angle_gamma   90.00
#
_symmetry.space_group_name_H-M   'P 1'
#
loop_
_entity.id
_entity.type
_entity.pdbx_description
1 polymer ?
#
loop_
_entity_poly.entity_id
_entity_poly.type
_entity_poly.pdbx_seq_one_letter_code
_entity_poly.pdbx_strand_id
1 'polypeptide(L)'
;LALMQYCLKFEIDLLSFGENGYFVNYDGVNFGYLSEGTAGVFFALTYCTPNSWTDELEKMSLNIEEPISLNGGLFCGICGKAAALLCSPNPKDEAPLRLMIRNVANGFLFARDEDESIFMVGNGGACLSADYSTGSAGLIGFLLSFQSRRCEWFPVPLH
;
A
#
# COMPACT_ATOMS: atom_id res chain seq x y z
N LEU A 1 -14.17 -21.14 -1.69
CA LEU A 1 -14.72 -20.03 -0.86
C LEU A 1 -14.47 -20.25 0.64
N ALA A 2 -14.84 -21.40 1.23
CA ALA A 2 -14.71 -21.64 2.67
C ALA A 2 -13.26 -21.56 3.19
N LEU A 3 -12.29 -22.14 2.45
CA LEU A 3 -10.87 -22.06 2.82
C LEU A 3 -10.35 -20.60 2.80
N MET A 4 -10.71 -19.85 1.76
CA MET A 4 -10.34 -18.42 1.66
C MET A 4 -10.89 -17.61 2.84
N GLN A 5 -12.16 -17.77 3.18
CA GLN A 5 -12.76 -17.08 4.34
C GLN A 5 -12.09 -17.47 5.66
N TYR A 6 -11.73 -18.76 5.80
CA TYR A 6 -10.99 -19.22 6.98
C TYR A 6 -9.60 -18.55 7.08
N CYS A 7 -8.85 -18.51 5.98
CA CYS A 7 -7.54 -17.85 5.97
C CYS A 7 -7.66 -16.35 6.28
N LEU A 8 -8.61 -15.64 5.68
CA LEU A 8 -8.83 -14.21 5.93
C LEU A 8 -9.21 -13.94 7.39
N LYS A 9 -10.09 -14.79 7.96
CA LYS A 9 -10.44 -14.69 9.37
C LYS A 9 -9.23 -14.91 10.27
N PHE A 10 -8.40 -15.90 9.96
CA PHE A 10 -7.17 -16.17 10.71
C PHE A 10 -6.22 -14.97 10.69
N GLU A 11 -6.03 -14.30 9.53
CA GLU A 11 -5.22 -13.08 9.44
C GLU A 11 -5.79 -11.95 10.29
N ILE A 12 -7.12 -11.77 10.31
CA ILE A 12 -7.76 -10.75 11.15
C ILE A 12 -7.55 -11.05 12.64
N ASP A 13 -7.68 -12.31 13.04
CA ASP A 13 -7.52 -12.74 14.44
C ASP A 13 -6.06 -12.55 14.94
N LEU A 14 -5.08 -12.41 14.03
CA LEU A 14 -3.68 -12.11 14.32
C LEU A 14 -3.36 -10.61 14.40
N LEU A 15 -4.26 -9.74 13.97
CA LEU A 15 -4.02 -8.29 14.01
C LEU A 15 -3.92 -7.80 15.45
N SER A 16 -2.98 -6.90 15.69
CA SER A 16 -2.91 -6.14 16.93
C SER A 16 -3.78 -4.87 16.83
N PHE A 17 -4.23 -4.38 17.98
CA PHE A 17 -5.02 -3.16 18.05
C PHE A 17 -4.25 -2.08 18.84
N GLY A 18 -4.13 -0.88 18.29
CA GLY A 18 -3.45 0.26 18.89
C GLY A 18 -4.20 1.58 18.67
N GLU A 19 -3.56 2.69 19.00
CA GLU A 19 -4.15 4.04 18.85
C GLU A 19 -4.58 4.34 17.42
N ASN A 20 -3.85 3.84 16.42
CA ASN A 20 -4.12 4.03 15.00
C ASN A 20 -4.87 2.83 14.38
N GLY A 21 -5.67 2.11 15.17
CA GLY A 21 -6.51 1.01 14.69
C GLY A 21 -5.79 -0.34 14.63
N TYR A 22 -6.25 -1.21 13.71
CA TYR A 22 -5.65 -2.55 13.53
C TYR A 22 -4.38 -2.48 12.70
N PHE A 23 -3.39 -3.31 13.09
CA PHE A 23 -2.12 -3.41 12.38
C PHE A 23 -1.49 -4.81 12.51
N VAL A 24 -0.68 -5.17 11.51
CA VAL A 24 0.19 -6.34 11.59
C VAL A 24 1.38 -6.02 12.48
N ASN A 25 1.53 -6.79 13.55
CA ASN A 25 2.62 -6.66 14.50
C ASN A 25 3.65 -7.77 14.28
N TYR A 26 4.88 -7.39 14.04
CA TYR A 26 6.01 -8.31 13.99
C TYR A 26 7.09 -7.85 14.99
N ASP A 27 7.31 -8.65 16.04
CA ASP A 27 8.27 -8.36 17.13
C ASP A 27 8.14 -6.94 17.73
N GLY A 28 6.91 -6.46 17.94
CA GLY A 28 6.64 -5.14 18.50
C GLY A 28 6.69 -4.00 17.47
N VAL A 29 6.94 -4.30 16.20
CA VAL A 29 6.98 -3.32 15.11
C VAL A 29 5.68 -3.38 14.30
N ASN A 30 5.11 -2.20 14.02
CA ASN A 30 3.96 -2.05 13.13
C ASN A 30 4.42 -2.18 11.67
N PHE A 31 3.96 -3.23 11.00
CA PHE A 31 4.20 -3.45 9.58
C PHE A 31 3.00 -2.99 8.75
N GLY A 32 3.14 -1.83 8.12
CA GLY A 32 2.08 -1.22 7.30
C GLY A 32 2.13 -1.57 5.80
N TYR A 33 3.07 -2.41 5.35
CA TYR A 33 3.36 -2.62 3.93
C TYR A 33 2.38 -3.54 3.21
N LEU A 34 2.40 -3.49 1.86
CA LEU A 34 1.56 -4.33 1.03
C LEU A 34 2.02 -5.80 1.02
N SER A 35 3.34 -6.05 1.02
CA SER A 35 3.88 -7.42 0.95
C SER A 35 3.73 -8.20 2.26
N GLU A 36 3.90 -7.58 3.39
CA GLU A 36 4.05 -8.24 4.69
C GLU A 36 3.36 -7.48 5.82
N GLY A 37 2.28 -6.76 5.52
CA GLY A 37 1.71 -5.91 6.56
C GLY A 37 0.24 -5.57 6.38
N THR A 38 -0.20 -4.59 7.13
CA THR A 38 -1.61 -4.17 7.23
C THR A 38 -2.23 -3.84 5.87
N ALA A 39 -1.49 -3.18 4.98
CA ALA A 39 -1.99 -2.85 3.64
C ALA A 39 -2.25 -4.10 2.78
N GLY A 40 -1.45 -5.16 2.95
CA GLY A 40 -1.67 -6.44 2.26
C GLY A 40 -2.93 -7.16 2.73
N VAL A 41 -3.13 -7.23 4.06
CA VAL A 41 -4.36 -7.81 4.64
C VAL A 41 -5.59 -7.00 4.21
N PHE A 42 -5.53 -5.68 4.31
CA PHE A 42 -6.58 -4.77 3.86
C PHE A 42 -6.94 -5.00 2.39
N PHE A 43 -5.93 -5.05 1.51
CA PHE A 43 -6.13 -5.30 0.09
C PHE A 43 -6.79 -6.67 -0.17
N ALA A 44 -6.31 -7.72 0.50
CA ALA A 44 -6.85 -9.07 0.35
C ALA A 44 -8.33 -9.15 0.80
N LEU A 45 -8.68 -8.52 1.93
CA LEU A 45 -10.05 -8.44 2.41
C LEU A 45 -10.96 -7.68 1.43
N THR A 46 -10.51 -6.53 0.97
CA THR A 46 -11.26 -5.69 0.02
C THR A 46 -11.48 -6.43 -1.30
N TYR A 47 -10.46 -7.14 -1.79
CA TYR A 47 -10.50 -7.84 -3.06
C TYR A 47 -11.31 -9.14 -3.02
N CYS A 48 -11.07 -9.98 -2.00
CA CYS A 48 -11.66 -11.32 -1.93
C CYS A 48 -13.10 -11.33 -1.39
N THR A 49 -13.44 -10.36 -0.55
CA THR A 49 -14.74 -10.31 0.16
C THR A 49 -15.31 -8.90 0.22
N PRO A 50 -15.57 -8.27 -0.95
CA PRO A 50 -16.15 -6.93 -0.98
C PRO A 50 -17.48 -6.91 -0.19
N ASN A 51 -17.69 -5.86 0.59
CA ASN A 51 -18.82 -5.66 1.49
C ASN A 51 -18.85 -6.54 2.75
N SER A 52 -17.78 -7.30 3.02
CA SER A 52 -17.57 -7.94 4.31
C SER A 52 -16.49 -7.20 5.09
N TRP A 53 -16.44 -7.40 6.40
CA TRP A 53 -15.35 -6.86 7.24
C TRP A 53 -15.27 -5.33 7.29
N THR A 54 -16.39 -4.63 7.18
CA THR A 54 -16.44 -3.16 7.08
C THR A 54 -15.76 -2.47 8.27
N ASP A 55 -16.02 -2.95 9.49
CA ASP A 55 -15.45 -2.37 10.72
C ASP A 55 -13.95 -2.62 10.81
N GLU A 56 -13.49 -3.80 10.40
CA GLU A 56 -12.07 -4.15 10.37
C GLU A 56 -11.33 -3.33 9.32
N LEU A 57 -11.91 -3.20 8.12
CA LEU A 57 -11.34 -2.36 7.05
C LEU A 57 -11.25 -0.89 7.48
N GLU A 58 -12.27 -0.36 8.17
CA GLU A 58 -12.23 1.00 8.67
C GLU A 58 -11.09 1.20 9.69
N LYS A 59 -10.93 0.28 10.62
CA LYS A 59 -9.87 0.34 11.62
C LYS A 59 -8.47 0.13 11.03
N MET A 60 -8.33 -0.72 10.00
CA MET A 60 -7.06 -0.87 9.27
C MET A 60 -6.72 0.36 8.45
N SER A 61 -7.70 1.01 7.83
CA SER A 61 -7.44 2.20 7.02
C SER A 61 -6.78 3.32 7.82
N LEU A 62 -7.12 3.50 9.08
CA LEU A 62 -6.49 4.49 9.97
C LEU A 62 -4.97 4.28 10.10
N ASN A 63 -4.54 3.02 10.18
CA ASN A 63 -3.12 2.68 10.22
C ASN A 63 -2.43 2.88 8.87
N ILE A 64 -3.10 2.51 7.78
CA ILE A 64 -2.55 2.64 6.43
C ILE A 64 -2.45 4.11 6.00
N GLU A 65 -3.39 4.95 6.40
CA GLU A 65 -3.43 6.40 6.09
C GLU A 65 -2.24 7.17 6.66
N GLU A 66 -1.50 6.63 7.60
CA GLU A 66 -0.28 7.25 8.11
C GLU A 66 0.76 7.38 6.99
N PRO A 67 1.16 8.61 6.60
CA PRO A 67 1.96 8.86 5.39
C PRO A 67 3.46 8.69 5.62
N ILE A 68 3.84 7.86 6.59
CA ILE A 68 5.22 7.59 6.96
C ILE A 68 5.62 6.19 6.49
N SER A 69 6.78 6.10 5.88
CA SER A 69 7.41 4.84 5.47
C SER A 69 8.92 5.06 5.29
N LEU A 70 9.71 4.02 5.53
CA LEU A 70 11.14 4.02 5.27
C LEU A 70 11.47 3.89 3.78
N ASN A 71 10.53 3.40 2.98
CA ASN A 71 10.70 3.14 1.56
C ASN A 71 9.54 3.73 0.75
N GLY A 72 9.81 4.07 -0.52
CA GLY A 72 8.81 4.60 -1.44
C GLY A 72 8.05 3.53 -2.24
N GLY A 73 8.57 2.30 -2.33
CA GLY A 73 8.14 1.24 -3.25
C GLY A 73 6.69 0.78 -3.11
N LEU A 74 6.24 0.01 -4.13
CA LEU A 74 4.88 -0.50 -4.17
C LEU A 74 4.65 -1.61 -3.13
N PHE A 75 5.54 -2.58 -3.02
CA PHE A 75 5.32 -3.72 -2.10
C PHE A 75 5.80 -3.43 -0.68
N CYS A 76 6.91 -2.75 -0.52
CA CYS A 76 7.52 -2.50 0.78
C CYS A 76 7.61 -1.00 1.11
N GLY A 77 6.64 -0.19 0.68
CA GLY A 77 6.73 1.25 0.88
C GLY A 77 5.40 1.99 0.86
N ILE A 78 5.51 3.32 0.84
CA ILE A 78 4.38 4.24 0.92
C ILE A 78 3.43 4.12 -0.29
N CYS A 79 3.95 3.81 -1.49
CA CYS A 79 3.11 3.57 -2.67
C CYS A 79 2.18 2.38 -2.47
N GLY A 80 2.61 1.33 -1.78
CA GLY A 80 1.77 0.17 -1.48
C GLY A 80 0.64 0.48 -0.51
N LYS A 81 0.91 1.29 0.50
CA LYS A 81 -0.13 1.80 1.41
C LYS A 81 -1.18 2.59 0.63
N ALA A 82 -0.74 3.52 -0.20
CA ALA A 82 -1.63 4.34 -1.04
C ALA A 82 -2.41 3.48 -2.06
N ALA A 83 -1.77 2.47 -2.66
CA ALA A 83 -2.41 1.55 -3.59
C ALA A 83 -3.49 0.69 -2.92
N ALA A 84 -3.29 0.23 -1.70
CA ALA A 84 -4.29 -0.48 -0.93
C ALA A 84 -5.51 0.42 -0.62
N LEU A 85 -5.28 1.66 -0.19
CA LEU A 85 -6.36 2.62 0.07
C LEU A 85 -7.15 2.98 -1.19
N LEU A 86 -6.49 3.04 -2.36
CA LEU A 86 -7.16 3.28 -3.64
C LEU A 86 -8.19 2.20 -3.98
N CYS A 87 -7.96 0.97 -3.53
CA CYS A 87 -8.86 -0.17 -3.73
C CYS A 87 -10.00 -0.25 -2.69
N SER A 88 -10.06 0.67 -1.74
CA SER A 88 -11.12 0.68 -0.72
C SER A 88 -12.51 0.79 -1.36
N PRO A 89 -13.47 -0.02 -0.92
CA PRO A 89 -14.88 0.08 -1.39
C PRO A 89 -15.53 1.38 -0.95
N ASN A 90 -15.03 1.99 0.11
CA ASN A 90 -15.44 3.31 0.61
C ASN A 90 -14.28 4.28 0.39
N PRO A 91 -14.14 4.89 -0.80
CA PRO A 91 -13.10 5.86 -1.06
C PRO A 91 -13.31 7.04 -0.10
N LYS A 92 -12.47 7.07 0.92
CA LYS A 92 -12.38 8.21 1.83
C LYS A 92 -11.72 9.38 1.11
N ASP A 93 -11.58 10.46 1.84
CA ASP A 93 -10.95 11.69 1.38
C ASP A 93 -9.65 11.39 0.61
N GLU A 94 -9.46 12.04 -0.54
CA GLU A 94 -8.24 11.93 -1.33
C GLU A 94 -7.01 12.54 -0.64
N ALA A 95 -7.21 13.29 0.43
CA ALA A 95 -6.13 13.99 1.11
C ALA A 95 -4.99 13.06 1.58
N PRO A 96 -5.23 11.91 2.20
CA PRO A 96 -4.17 10.97 2.54
C PRO A 96 -3.39 10.46 1.32
N LEU A 97 -4.11 10.11 0.24
CA LEU A 97 -3.47 9.62 -1.00
C LEU A 97 -2.57 10.70 -1.63
N ARG A 98 -3.06 11.94 -1.72
CA ARG A 98 -2.28 13.07 -2.25
C ARG A 98 -1.06 13.38 -1.39
N LEU A 99 -1.20 13.27 -0.07
CA LEU A 99 -0.08 13.45 0.85
C LEU A 99 0.98 12.37 0.66
N MET A 100 0.57 11.10 0.52
CA MET A 100 1.49 9.98 0.26
C MET A 100 2.23 10.16 -1.08
N ILE A 101 1.53 10.54 -2.16
CA ILE A 101 2.14 10.82 -3.47
C ILE A 101 3.18 11.93 -3.35
N ARG A 102 2.84 13.01 -2.64
CA ARG A 102 3.79 14.13 -2.41
C ARG A 102 5.01 13.68 -1.61
N ASN A 103 4.84 12.83 -0.60
CA ASN A 103 5.95 12.31 0.18
C ASN A 103 6.84 11.39 -0.65
N VAL A 104 6.27 10.59 -1.56
CA VAL A 104 7.07 9.81 -2.53
C VAL A 104 7.87 10.74 -3.43
N ALA A 105 7.23 11.75 -4.01
CA ALA A 105 7.90 12.68 -4.92
C ALA A 105 9.06 13.43 -4.24
N ASN A 106 8.87 13.85 -2.98
CA ASN A 106 9.85 14.65 -2.27
C ASN A 106 10.96 13.83 -1.58
N GLY A 107 10.68 12.58 -1.21
CA GLY A 107 11.58 11.77 -0.40
C GLY A 107 12.29 10.64 -1.14
N PHE A 108 11.72 10.17 -2.25
CA PHE A 108 12.19 8.95 -2.89
C PHE A 108 12.48 9.07 -4.39
N LEU A 109 12.13 10.20 -5.02
CA LEU A 109 12.43 10.44 -6.42
C LEU A 109 13.65 11.32 -6.58
N PHE A 110 14.53 10.92 -7.49
CA PHE A 110 15.74 11.64 -7.87
C PHE A 110 15.79 11.85 -9.37
N ALA A 111 16.08 13.08 -9.77
CA ALA A 111 16.32 13.42 -11.16
C ALA A 111 17.83 13.33 -11.45
N ARG A 112 18.17 12.84 -12.64
CA ARG A 112 19.52 12.93 -13.19
C ARG A 112 19.56 14.10 -14.17
N ASP A 113 20.47 15.04 -13.94
CA ASP A 113 20.56 16.26 -14.76
C ASP A 113 21.05 15.98 -16.21
N GLU A 114 21.79 14.88 -16.40
CA GLU A 114 22.43 14.56 -17.70
C GLU A 114 21.42 14.15 -18.78
N ASP A 115 20.32 13.47 -18.41
CA ASP A 115 19.35 12.91 -19.33
C ASP A 115 17.89 13.13 -18.92
N GLU A 116 17.67 14.00 -17.93
CA GLU A 116 16.34 14.31 -17.35
C GLU A 116 15.58 13.07 -16.83
N SER A 117 16.27 11.94 -16.63
CA SER A 117 15.64 10.72 -16.16
C SER A 117 15.31 10.82 -14.67
N ILE A 118 14.16 10.23 -14.28
CA ILE A 118 13.71 10.17 -12.89
C ILE A 118 13.84 8.74 -12.38
N PHE A 119 14.47 8.59 -11.25
CA PHE A 119 14.70 7.30 -10.59
C PHE A 119 14.11 7.29 -9.20
N MET A 120 13.73 6.10 -8.74
CA MET A 120 13.30 5.88 -7.38
C MET A 120 14.36 5.15 -6.59
N VAL A 121 14.53 5.53 -5.33
CA VAL A 121 15.40 4.81 -4.40
C VAL A 121 14.75 3.50 -4.02
N GLY A 122 15.45 2.40 -4.22
CA GLY A 122 15.03 1.07 -3.84
C GLY A 122 15.13 0.81 -2.33
N ASN A 123 14.78 -0.40 -1.92
CA ASN A 123 14.84 -0.82 -0.52
C ASN A 123 16.25 -0.62 0.07
N GLY A 124 16.28 -0.05 1.28
CA GLY A 124 17.52 0.22 2.00
C GLY A 124 18.27 1.48 1.58
N GLY A 125 17.75 2.25 0.62
CA GLY A 125 18.34 3.55 0.22
C GLY A 125 19.68 3.49 -0.48
N ALA A 126 20.20 2.29 -0.80
CA ALA A 126 21.56 2.10 -1.29
C ALA A 126 21.69 2.14 -2.81
N CYS A 127 20.60 2.02 -3.56
CA CYS A 127 20.65 1.99 -5.03
C CYS A 127 19.34 2.54 -5.62
N LEU A 128 19.45 3.05 -6.85
CA LEU A 128 18.29 3.38 -7.67
C LEU A 128 17.66 2.09 -8.21
N SER A 129 16.34 2.01 -8.21
CA SER A 129 15.62 0.83 -8.67
C SER A 129 14.57 1.18 -9.70
N ALA A 130 14.48 0.36 -10.74
CA ALA A 130 13.47 0.42 -11.77
C ALA A 130 12.46 -0.73 -11.67
N ASP A 131 12.61 -1.66 -10.72
CA ASP A 131 11.75 -2.83 -10.59
C ASP A 131 10.32 -2.46 -10.15
N TYR A 132 9.40 -3.44 -10.25
CA TYR A 132 8.00 -3.25 -9.91
C TYR A 132 7.73 -3.23 -8.41
N SER A 133 8.53 -3.93 -7.61
CA SER A 133 8.32 -4.07 -6.16
C SER A 133 8.77 -2.83 -5.40
N THR A 134 9.99 -2.36 -5.68
CA THR A 134 10.68 -1.35 -4.86
C THR A 134 11.01 -0.08 -5.65
N GLY A 135 10.86 -0.10 -6.96
CA GLY A 135 11.35 0.93 -7.87
C GLY A 135 10.29 1.70 -8.64
N SER A 136 10.76 2.43 -9.65
CA SER A 136 9.95 3.36 -10.42
C SER A 136 8.85 2.70 -11.25
N ALA A 137 9.00 1.45 -11.70
CA ALA A 137 7.95 0.76 -12.43
C ALA A 137 6.68 0.53 -11.59
N GLY A 138 6.84 0.16 -10.31
CA GLY A 138 5.71 0.05 -9.38
C GLY A 138 5.04 1.39 -9.07
N LEU A 139 5.83 2.45 -8.92
CA LEU A 139 5.30 3.80 -8.77
C LEU A 139 4.47 4.22 -9.99
N ILE A 140 4.96 3.98 -11.21
CA ILE A 140 4.23 4.30 -12.44
C ILE A 140 2.90 3.54 -12.49
N GLY A 141 2.91 2.22 -12.20
CA GLY A 141 1.70 1.41 -12.11
C GLY A 141 0.67 1.98 -11.13
N PHE A 142 1.13 2.38 -9.94
CA PHE A 142 0.27 3.05 -8.94
C PHE A 142 -0.27 4.40 -9.45
N LEU A 143 0.57 5.27 -10.03
CA LEU A 143 0.14 6.58 -10.50
C LEU A 143 -0.89 6.47 -11.65
N LEU A 144 -0.73 5.52 -12.56
CA LEU A 144 -1.72 5.23 -13.61
C LEU A 144 -3.05 4.78 -13.00
N SER A 145 -3.02 3.90 -12.00
CA SER A 145 -4.21 3.47 -11.27
C SER A 145 -4.88 4.63 -10.52
N PHE A 146 -4.10 5.50 -9.89
CA PHE A 146 -4.62 6.69 -9.22
C PHE A 146 -5.28 7.66 -10.21
N GLN A 147 -4.70 7.85 -11.38
CA GLN A 147 -5.25 8.70 -12.43
C GLN A 147 -6.54 8.14 -13.02
N SER A 148 -6.59 6.83 -13.30
CA SER A 148 -7.75 6.15 -13.86
C SER A 148 -8.86 5.86 -12.82
N ARG A 149 -8.56 6.00 -11.54
CA ARG A 149 -9.44 5.59 -10.41
C ARG A 149 -9.79 4.12 -10.45
N ARG A 150 -8.88 3.28 -10.94
CA ARG A 150 -9.03 1.84 -11.02
C ARG A 150 -7.86 1.15 -10.32
N CYS A 151 -8.12 -0.02 -9.77
CA CYS A 151 -7.11 -0.84 -9.12
C CYS A 151 -6.26 -1.61 -10.17
N GLU A 152 -5.62 -0.90 -11.10
CA GLU A 152 -4.90 -1.48 -12.24
C GLU A 152 -3.40 -1.71 -11.96
N TRP A 153 -2.93 -1.34 -10.78
CA TRP A 153 -1.54 -1.58 -10.37
C TRP A 153 -1.22 -3.05 -10.11
N PHE A 154 -2.24 -3.87 -9.89
CA PHE A 154 -2.06 -5.30 -9.68
C PHE A 154 -2.16 -6.02 -11.03
N PRO A 155 -1.21 -6.93 -11.36
CA PRO A 155 -1.11 -7.51 -12.70
C PRO A 155 -2.20 -8.56 -13.03
N VAL A 156 -3.18 -8.74 -12.16
CA VAL A 156 -4.31 -9.64 -12.40
C VAL A 156 -5.56 -8.82 -12.64
N PRO A 157 -6.30 -9.04 -13.74
CA PRO A 157 -7.55 -8.34 -13.98
C PRO A 157 -8.53 -8.57 -12.82
N LEU A 158 -9.00 -7.48 -12.26
CA LEU A 158 -10.08 -7.49 -11.28
C LEU A 158 -11.39 -7.62 -12.08
N HIS A 159 -12.02 -8.79 -11.99
CA HIS A 159 -13.32 -9.05 -12.62
C HIS A 159 -14.47 -8.52 -11.79
#